data_4014103698c1d3c9f3d22fcbb590a987
#
_entry.id   4014103698c1d3c9f3d22fcbb590a987
#
_cell.length_a   1.000
_cell.length_b   1.000
_cell.length_c   1.000
_cell.angle_alpha   90.00
_cell.angle_beta   90.00
_cell.angle_gamma   90.00
#
_symmetry.space_group_name_H-M   'P 1'
#
loop_
_entity.id
_entity.type
_entity.pdbx_description
1 polymer ?
#
loop_
_entity_poly.entity_id
_entity_poly.type
_entity_poly.pdbx_seq_one_letter_code
_entity_poly.pdbx_strand_id
1 'polypeptide(L)'
;IYCSRDKYGRTPVVIGKKEDGTYCVTFESFAFLNLGYTAYKKLGPGEIDVINAETGVRTLVEQGNKMRICTFLWIYYGYPSTVYEGLSVEKLRCKCGEFIAKRDNVKPDSVAGVPDSGLGAAIGYSNAAGIPFSRPFVKYTPTWPRSFMPTMQTKRNLIAHMKLIPIHDLIDGKKLLLIDDSIVISRSE
;
A
#
# COMPACT_ATOMS: atom_id res chain seq x y z
N ILE A 1 -12.69 -5.34 24.83
CA ILE A 1 -12.68 -4.96 23.40
C ILE A 1 -13.18 -6.13 22.59
N TYR A 2 -14.14 -5.91 21.70
CA TYR A 2 -14.57 -6.91 20.72
C TYR A 2 -13.87 -6.67 19.41
N CYS A 3 -13.27 -7.71 18.84
CA CYS A 3 -12.56 -7.71 17.57
C CYS A 3 -13.31 -8.63 16.60
N SER A 4 -13.74 -8.13 15.48
CA SER A 4 -14.48 -8.91 14.49
C SER A 4 -13.89 -8.70 13.11
N ARG A 5 -13.69 -9.77 12.36
CA ARG A 5 -13.34 -9.73 10.95
C ARG A 5 -14.56 -10.14 10.12
N ASP A 6 -14.75 -9.50 8.99
CA ASP A 6 -15.91 -9.81 8.13
C ASP A 6 -15.92 -11.29 7.69
N LYS A 7 -17.10 -11.78 7.31
CA LYS A 7 -17.36 -13.19 6.95
C LYS A 7 -16.38 -13.78 5.93
N TYR A 8 -15.85 -12.94 5.06
CA TYR A 8 -14.92 -13.37 4.00
C TYR A 8 -13.48 -12.92 4.23
N GLY A 9 -13.19 -12.28 5.35
CA GLY A 9 -11.85 -11.84 5.69
C GLY A 9 -11.26 -10.80 4.74
N ARG A 10 -12.09 -9.92 4.17
CA ARG A 10 -11.65 -8.92 3.17
C ARG A 10 -10.60 -7.98 3.71
N THR A 11 -10.80 -7.51 4.93
CA THR A 11 -9.86 -6.62 5.61
C THR A 11 -9.20 -7.36 6.77
N PRO A 12 -7.88 -7.38 6.86
CA PRO A 12 -7.17 -8.00 7.97
C PRO A 12 -7.50 -7.32 9.30
N VAL A 13 -7.55 -8.11 10.37
CA VAL A 13 -7.61 -7.64 11.75
C VAL A 13 -6.56 -8.39 12.53
N VAL A 14 -5.66 -7.67 13.18
CA VAL A 14 -4.55 -8.25 13.92
C VAL A 14 -4.54 -7.72 15.36
N ILE A 15 -4.41 -8.63 16.31
CA ILE A 15 -4.22 -8.32 17.71
C ILE A 15 -2.72 -8.31 18.00
N GLY A 16 -2.24 -7.23 18.59
CA GLY A 16 -0.88 -7.08 19.09
C GLY A 16 -0.84 -7.21 20.60
N LYS A 17 0.31 -7.66 21.15
CA LYS A 17 0.56 -7.77 22.58
C LYS A 17 1.94 -7.21 22.92
N LYS A 18 2.04 -6.52 24.06
CA LYS A 18 3.31 -6.14 24.70
C LYS A 18 3.71 -7.12 25.80
N GLU A 19 4.96 -7.03 26.23
CA GLU A 19 5.48 -7.82 27.36
C GLU A 19 4.76 -7.53 28.67
N ASP A 20 4.30 -6.29 28.87
CA ASP A 20 3.51 -5.88 30.02
C ASP A 20 2.07 -6.43 30.05
N GLY A 21 1.69 -7.22 29.04
CA GLY A 21 0.36 -7.80 28.88
C GLY A 21 -0.67 -6.91 28.20
N THR A 22 -0.31 -5.70 27.79
CA THR A 22 -1.20 -4.78 27.09
C THR A 22 -1.51 -5.27 25.68
N TYR A 23 -2.77 -5.16 25.26
CA TYR A 23 -3.23 -5.53 23.93
C TYR A 23 -3.62 -4.32 23.10
N CYS A 24 -3.43 -4.41 21.79
CA CYS A 24 -4.00 -3.47 20.82
C CYS A 24 -4.55 -4.22 19.60
N VAL A 25 -5.40 -3.56 18.84
CA VAL A 25 -6.01 -4.11 17.61
C VAL A 25 -5.77 -3.15 16.47
N THR A 26 -5.34 -3.65 15.33
CA THR A 26 -5.11 -2.83 14.14
C THR A 26 -5.44 -3.58 12.86
N PHE A 27 -5.67 -2.83 11.78
CA PHE A 27 -5.76 -3.33 10.41
C PHE A 27 -4.39 -3.33 9.71
N GLU A 28 -3.47 -2.50 10.20
CA GLU A 28 -2.15 -2.23 9.61
C GLU A 28 -1.04 -2.68 10.55
N SER A 29 -0.34 -3.76 10.21
CA SER A 29 0.67 -4.36 11.10
C SER A 29 1.89 -3.46 11.37
N PHE A 30 2.16 -2.45 10.54
CA PHE A 30 3.25 -1.51 10.78
C PHE A 30 3.07 -0.69 12.08
N ALA A 31 1.80 -0.49 12.51
CA ALA A 31 1.50 0.21 13.76
C ALA A 31 2.16 -0.47 14.98
N PHE A 32 2.34 -1.79 14.93
CA PHE A 32 3.01 -2.52 16.01
C PHE A 32 4.45 -2.11 16.17
N LEU A 33 5.19 -1.93 15.06
CA LEU A 33 6.59 -1.51 15.10
C LEU A 33 6.73 -0.12 15.76
N ASN A 34 5.83 0.81 15.42
CA ASN A 34 5.86 2.16 15.96
C ASN A 34 5.48 2.24 17.44
N LEU A 35 4.66 1.33 17.91
CA LEU A 35 4.07 1.36 19.26
C LEU A 35 4.67 0.32 20.20
N GLY A 36 5.64 -0.48 19.74
CA GLY A 36 6.31 -1.52 20.53
C GLY A 36 5.44 -2.72 20.85
N TYR A 37 4.53 -3.09 19.95
CA TYR A 37 3.75 -4.33 20.02
C TYR A 37 4.35 -5.40 19.13
N THR A 38 4.11 -6.64 19.48
CA THR A 38 4.34 -7.81 18.62
C THR A 38 3.01 -8.38 18.15
N ALA A 39 2.96 -8.91 16.93
CA ALA A 39 1.75 -9.56 16.43
C ALA A 39 1.47 -10.82 17.24
N TYR A 40 0.31 -10.86 17.92
CA TYR A 40 -0.10 -11.95 18.79
C TYR A 40 -1.04 -12.92 18.07
N LYS A 41 -2.11 -12.39 17.45
CA LYS A 41 -3.10 -13.20 16.73
C LYS A 41 -3.66 -12.45 15.53
N LYS A 42 -3.83 -13.13 14.41
CA LYS A 42 -4.60 -12.65 13.27
C LYS A 42 -5.97 -13.32 13.29
N LEU A 43 -7.02 -12.54 13.12
CA LEU A 43 -8.36 -13.08 12.97
C LEU A 43 -8.55 -13.67 11.58
N GLY A 44 -9.15 -14.85 11.52
CA GLY A 44 -9.61 -15.47 10.28
C GLY A 44 -10.94 -14.91 9.78
N PRO A 45 -11.45 -15.38 8.61
CA PRO A 45 -12.73 -14.94 8.07
C PRO A 45 -13.90 -15.20 9.02
N GLY A 46 -14.66 -14.16 9.36
CA GLY A 46 -15.82 -14.24 10.25
C GLY A 46 -15.50 -14.47 11.72
N GLU A 47 -14.23 -14.49 12.09
CA GLU A 47 -13.81 -14.70 13.48
C GLU A 47 -14.17 -13.50 14.35
N ILE A 48 -14.58 -13.78 15.58
CA ILE A 48 -14.87 -12.77 16.61
C ILE A 48 -14.12 -13.16 17.89
N ASP A 49 -13.25 -12.26 18.31
CA ASP A 49 -12.54 -12.36 19.59
C ASP A 49 -12.97 -11.27 20.57
N VAL A 50 -12.86 -11.56 21.84
CA VAL A 50 -12.95 -10.57 22.91
C VAL A 50 -11.63 -10.48 23.65
N ILE A 51 -11.20 -9.26 23.92
CA ILE A 51 -10.01 -8.95 24.74
C ILE A 51 -10.51 -8.38 26.06
N ASN A 52 -10.13 -9.01 27.15
CA ASN A 52 -10.38 -8.55 28.50
C ASN A 52 -9.06 -8.44 29.26
N ALA A 53 -8.92 -7.43 30.14
CA ALA A 53 -7.70 -7.22 30.92
C ALA A 53 -7.38 -8.38 31.86
N GLU A 54 -8.40 -9.08 32.40
CA GLU A 54 -8.26 -10.18 33.37
C GLU A 54 -8.01 -11.51 32.67
N THR A 55 -8.73 -11.80 31.56
CA THR A 55 -8.75 -13.12 30.91
C THR A 55 -7.96 -13.19 29.62
N GLY A 56 -7.43 -12.06 29.17
CA GLY A 56 -6.71 -11.96 27.89
C GLY A 56 -7.64 -12.07 26.69
N VAL A 57 -7.16 -12.73 25.62
CA VAL A 57 -7.88 -12.92 24.36
C VAL A 57 -8.66 -14.24 24.39
N ARG A 58 -9.95 -14.18 24.09
CA ARG A 58 -10.83 -15.37 23.97
C ARG A 58 -11.62 -15.29 22.68
N THR A 59 -11.66 -16.39 21.94
CA THR A 59 -12.47 -16.53 20.73
C THR A 59 -13.93 -16.79 21.12
N LEU A 60 -14.84 -16.00 20.56
CA LEU A 60 -16.28 -16.14 20.69
C LEU A 60 -16.90 -16.87 19.50
N VAL A 61 -16.39 -16.58 18.30
CA VAL A 61 -16.81 -17.23 17.06
C VAL A 61 -15.56 -17.65 16.31
N GLU A 62 -15.46 -18.92 16.01
CA GLU A 62 -14.34 -19.49 15.25
C GLU A 62 -14.33 -19.02 13.80
N GLN A 63 -13.14 -18.98 13.21
CA GLN A 63 -12.96 -18.59 11.83
C GLN A 63 -13.64 -19.55 10.85
N GLY A 64 -14.15 -18.99 9.76
CA GLY A 64 -14.63 -19.75 8.61
C GLY A 64 -13.50 -20.19 7.68
N ASN A 65 -13.83 -21.04 6.72
CA ASN A 65 -12.87 -21.63 5.77
C ASN A 65 -12.80 -20.89 4.41
N LYS A 66 -13.56 -19.82 4.22
CA LYS A 66 -13.62 -19.08 2.94
C LYS A 66 -13.02 -17.69 3.09
N MET A 67 -11.84 -17.51 2.52
CA MET A 67 -11.17 -16.20 2.45
C MET A 67 -11.40 -15.55 1.06
N ARG A 68 -11.79 -14.28 1.05
CA ARG A 68 -11.91 -13.44 -0.15
C ARG A 68 -11.28 -12.08 0.11
N ILE A 69 -10.00 -12.09 0.43
CA ILE A 69 -9.25 -10.87 0.70
C ILE A 69 -9.15 -10.00 -0.55
N CYS A 70 -9.19 -8.69 -0.36
CA CYS A 70 -9.09 -7.74 -1.46
C CYS A 70 -7.63 -7.50 -1.84
N THR A 71 -7.23 -7.81 -3.07
CA THR A 71 -5.86 -7.57 -3.57
C THR A 71 -5.48 -6.10 -3.61
N PHE A 72 -6.46 -5.20 -3.63
CA PHE A 72 -6.27 -3.76 -3.56
C PHE A 72 -5.53 -3.30 -2.30
N LEU A 73 -5.59 -4.11 -1.22
CA LEU A 73 -4.81 -3.88 -0.01
C LEU A 73 -3.31 -3.82 -0.30
N TRP A 74 -2.78 -4.70 -1.13
CA TRP A 74 -1.35 -4.69 -1.49
C TRP A 74 -1.03 -3.69 -2.58
N ILE A 75 -1.86 -3.61 -3.61
CA ILE A 75 -1.54 -2.81 -4.79
C ILE A 75 -1.56 -1.31 -4.49
N TYR A 76 -2.54 -0.85 -3.72
CA TYR A 76 -2.76 0.58 -3.51
C TYR A 76 -2.87 0.99 -2.04
N TYR A 77 -3.80 0.35 -1.29
CA TYR A 77 -4.23 0.86 0.01
C TYR A 77 -3.18 0.69 1.11
N GLY A 78 -2.54 -0.47 1.19
CA GLY A 78 -1.64 -0.84 2.28
C GLY A 78 -0.39 0.03 2.36
N TYR A 79 0.03 0.32 3.58
CA TYR A 79 1.29 0.99 3.80
C TYR A 79 2.45 0.07 3.42
N PRO A 80 3.55 0.57 2.80
CA PRO A 80 4.63 -0.28 2.27
C PRO A 80 5.22 -1.28 3.27
N SER A 81 5.38 -0.88 4.54
CA SER A 81 5.91 -1.75 5.60
C SER A 81 4.90 -2.73 6.20
N THR A 82 3.66 -2.71 5.76
CA THR A 82 2.61 -3.63 6.24
C THR A 82 2.75 -5.02 5.62
N VAL A 83 2.36 -6.01 6.40
CA VAL A 83 2.26 -7.41 5.97
C VAL A 83 0.82 -7.87 6.15
N TYR A 84 0.15 -8.27 5.06
CA TYR A 84 -1.16 -8.90 5.09
C TYR A 84 -1.04 -10.38 4.72
N GLU A 85 -1.62 -11.26 5.52
CA GLU A 85 -1.62 -12.71 5.32
C GLU A 85 -0.22 -13.30 5.02
N GLY A 86 0.81 -12.74 5.65
CA GLY A 86 2.20 -13.17 5.45
C GLY A 86 2.90 -12.57 4.22
N LEU A 87 2.21 -11.75 3.42
CA LEU A 87 2.76 -11.11 2.23
C LEU A 87 3.03 -9.63 2.48
N SER A 88 4.28 -9.22 2.32
CA SER A 88 4.70 -7.82 2.40
C SER A 88 4.13 -7.00 1.26
N VAL A 89 3.57 -5.83 1.56
CA VAL A 89 3.03 -4.89 0.58
C VAL A 89 4.12 -4.47 -0.40
N GLU A 90 5.25 -3.97 0.09
CA GLU A 90 6.33 -3.48 -0.78
C GLU A 90 6.92 -4.59 -1.66
N LYS A 91 7.18 -5.77 -1.07
CA LYS A 91 7.70 -6.92 -1.83
C LYS A 91 6.75 -7.34 -2.95
N LEU A 92 5.45 -7.29 -2.72
CA LEU A 92 4.45 -7.65 -3.74
C LEU A 92 4.40 -6.60 -4.85
N ARG A 93 4.46 -5.29 -4.51
CA ARG A 93 4.54 -4.21 -5.51
C ARG A 93 5.78 -4.36 -6.40
N CYS A 94 6.95 -4.61 -5.81
CA CYS A 94 8.16 -4.89 -6.58
C CYS A 94 7.97 -6.10 -7.50
N LYS A 95 7.33 -7.15 -7.00
CA LYS A 95 7.05 -8.36 -7.82
C LYS A 95 6.12 -8.07 -8.99
N CYS A 96 5.12 -7.21 -8.83
CA CYS A 96 4.27 -6.74 -9.94
C CYS A 96 5.12 -6.05 -11.01
N GLY A 97 6.03 -5.15 -10.62
CA GLY A 97 6.94 -4.48 -11.53
C GLY A 97 7.85 -5.45 -12.31
N GLU A 98 8.40 -6.46 -11.64
CA GLU A 98 9.17 -7.52 -12.31
C GLU A 98 8.36 -8.26 -13.39
N PHE A 99 7.08 -8.56 -13.10
CA PHE A 99 6.21 -9.22 -14.08
C PHE A 99 5.87 -8.33 -15.26
N ILE A 100 5.69 -7.03 -15.05
CA ILE A 100 5.48 -6.06 -16.14
C ILE A 100 6.72 -6.03 -17.02
N ALA A 101 7.92 -5.87 -16.44
CA ALA A 101 9.18 -5.81 -17.18
C ALA A 101 9.42 -7.04 -18.09
N LYS A 102 9.01 -8.22 -17.65
CA LYS A 102 9.15 -9.47 -18.44
C LYS A 102 8.24 -9.52 -19.68
N ARG A 103 7.20 -8.69 -19.74
CA ARG A 103 6.20 -8.66 -20.82
C ARG A 103 6.33 -7.42 -21.70
N ASP A 104 7.12 -6.46 -21.25
CA ASP A 104 7.29 -5.18 -21.92
C ASP A 104 8.55 -5.18 -22.78
N ASN A 105 8.49 -4.47 -23.91
CA ASN A 105 9.59 -4.35 -24.86
C ASN A 105 10.07 -2.89 -25.03
N VAL A 106 9.58 -1.96 -24.19
CA VAL A 106 9.98 -0.55 -24.27
C VAL A 106 11.44 -0.37 -23.81
N LYS A 107 12.10 0.62 -24.41
CA LYS A 107 13.50 0.98 -24.11
C LYS A 107 13.56 2.44 -23.67
N PRO A 108 13.22 2.75 -22.44
CA PRO A 108 13.37 4.10 -21.88
C PRO A 108 14.80 4.33 -21.42
N ASP A 109 15.16 5.60 -21.21
CA ASP A 109 16.42 5.98 -20.60
C ASP A 109 16.41 5.72 -19.08
N SER A 110 15.23 5.84 -18.47
CA SER A 110 15.03 5.49 -17.06
C SER A 110 13.59 5.12 -16.73
N VAL A 111 13.42 4.43 -15.61
CA VAL A 111 12.14 4.03 -15.05
C VAL A 111 11.83 4.88 -13.81
N ALA A 112 10.59 5.32 -13.67
CA ALA A 112 10.15 6.12 -12.55
C ALA A 112 8.77 5.68 -12.06
N GLY A 113 8.53 5.81 -10.78
CA GLY A 113 7.21 5.56 -10.18
C GLY A 113 6.48 6.87 -9.88
N VAL A 114 5.17 6.89 -10.08
CA VAL A 114 4.34 7.98 -9.57
C VAL A 114 4.36 7.91 -8.03
N PRO A 115 4.81 8.96 -7.34
CA PRO A 115 4.90 8.97 -5.89
C PRO A 115 3.53 8.93 -5.20
N ASP A 116 3.32 8.11 -4.15
CA ASP A 116 4.30 7.15 -3.59
C ASP A 116 3.95 5.71 -4.00
N SER A 117 2.73 5.47 -4.47
CA SER A 117 2.15 4.13 -4.69
C SER A 117 2.80 3.36 -5.84
N GLY A 118 3.26 4.06 -6.89
CA GLY A 118 3.94 3.47 -8.04
C GLY A 118 5.41 3.11 -7.79
N LEU A 119 6.01 3.57 -6.69
CA LEU A 119 7.47 3.43 -6.47
C LEU A 119 7.91 1.98 -6.39
N GLY A 120 7.22 1.15 -5.60
CA GLY A 120 7.59 -0.26 -5.44
C GLY A 120 7.58 -1.03 -6.76
N ALA A 121 6.54 -0.81 -7.59
CA ALA A 121 6.45 -1.43 -8.90
C ALA A 121 7.55 -0.92 -9.86
N ALA A 122 7.85 0.38 -9.83
CA ALA A 122 8.91 0.95 -10.66
C ALA A 122 10.30 0.42 -10.29
N ILE A 123 10.60 0.25 -9.01
CA ILE A 123 11.83 -0.37 -8.53
C ILE A 123 11.92 -1.83 -9.00
N GLY A 124 10.84 -2.59 -8.85
CA GLY A 124 10.80 -3.97 -9.32
C GLY A 124 11.00 -4.10 -10.84
N TYR A 125 10.38 -3.21 -11.60
CA TYR A 125 10.57 -3.13 -13.05
C TYR A 125 12.03 -2.81 -13.43
N SER A 126 12.58 -1.73 -12.84
CA SER A 126 13.96 -1.28 -13.05
C SER A 126 14.97 -2.41 -12.81
N ASN A 127 14.83 -3.11 -11.68
CA ASN A 127 15.71 -4.22 -11.32
C ASN A 127 15.62 -5.40 -12.31
N ALA A 128 14.42 -5.71 -12.79
CA ALA A 128 14.21 -6.85 -13.71
C ALA A 128 14.62 -6.53 -15.15
N ALA A 129 14.43 -5.28 -15.59
CA ALA A 129 14.77 -4.82 -16.94
C ALA A 129 16.24 -4.39 -17.08
N GLY A 130 16.96 -4.17 -15.97
CA GLY A 130 18.30 -3.60 -16.00
C GLY A 130 18.35 -2.13 -16.42
N ILE A 131 17.24 -1.40 -16.32
CA ILE A 131 17.12 0.01 -16.70
C ILE A 131 17.21 0.88 -15.42
N PRO A 132 17.99 1.99 -15.43
CA PRO A 132 18.14 2.82 -14.25
C PRO A 132 16.82 3.34 -13.68
N PHE A 133 16.66 3.30 -12.36
CA PHE A 133 15.56 3.97 -11.67
C PHE A 133 15.89 5.44 -11.45
N SER A 134 14.91 6.34 -11.67
CA SER A 134 15.03 7.77 -11.38
C SER A 134 13.81 8.29 -10.62
N ARG A 135 13.92 9.44 -9.97
CA ARG A 135 12.82 10.13 -9.31
C ARG A 135 12.56 11.49 -9.94
N PRO A 136 11.97 11.53 -11.14
CA PRO A 136 11.70 12.80 -11.84
C PRO A 136 10.58 13.62 -11.18
N PHE A 137 9.82 13.01 -10.27
CA PHE A 137 8.77 13.68 -9.53
C PHE A 137 8.94 13.50 -8.03
N VAL A 138 8.74 14.58 -7.28
CA VAL A 138 8.73 14.59 -5.82
C VAL A 138 7.35 15.02 -5.35
N LYS A 139 6.81 14.29 -4.39
CA LYS A 139 5.52 14.64 -3.77
C LYS A 139 5.73 15.73 -2.73
N TYR A 140 4.98 16.81 -2.88
CA TYR A 140 4.89 17.84 -1.86
C TYR A 140 3.85 17.42 -0.80
N THR A 141 4.33 17.11 0.40
CA THR A 141 3.53 16.45 1.44
C THR A 141 2.75 17.38 2.39
N PRO A 142 2.99 18.70 2.52
CA PRO A 142 2.43 19.42 3.65
C PRO A 142 0.97 19.65 3.54
N THR A 143 0.01 19.08 3.23
CA THR A 143 -1.40 19.46 3.55
C THR A 143 -2.48 19.35 2.47
N TRP A 144 -2.24 18.72 1.34
CA TRP A 144 -3.29 18.65 0.33
C TRP A 144 -4.09 17.34 0.39
N PRO A 145 -5.44 17.43 0.33
CA PRO A 145 -6.30 16.23 0.23
C PRO A 145 -6.01 15.45 -1.05
N ARG A 146 -6.53 14.25 -1.16
CA ARG A 146 -6.40 13.41 -2.35
C ARG A 146 -6.90 14.17 -3.58
N SER A 147 -6.10 14.26 -4.64
CA SER A 147 -6.35 15.10 -5.82
C SER A 147 -7.64 14.75 -6.60
N PHE A 148 -8.15 13.54 -6.44
CA PHE A 148 -9.39 13.08 -7.09
C PHE A 148 -10.67 13.43 -6.31
N MET A 149 -10.59 13.91 -5.06
CA MET A 149 -11.76 14.24 -4.25
C MET A 149 -12.53 15.51 -4.68
N PRO A 150 -11.88 16.58 -5.18
CA PRO A 150 -12.63 17.75 -5.65
C PRO A 150 -13.49 17.44 -6.86
N THR A 151 -14.71 17.95 -6.87
CA THR A 151 -15.68 17.76 -7.97
C THR A 151 -15.33 18.57 -9.22
N MET A 152 -14.65 19.71 -9.05
CA MET A 152 -14.29 20.60 -10.16
C MET A 152 -12.93 20.21 -10.76
N GLN A 153 -12.87 20.05 -12.11
CA GLN A 153 -11.66 19.66 -12.83
C GLN A 153 -10.52 20.68 -12.63
N THR A 154 -10.82 21.96 -12.66
CA THR A 154 -9.82 23.04 -12.43
C THR A 154 -9.12 22.91 -11.07
N LYS A 155 -9.87 22.59 -10.01
CA LYS A 155 -9.29 22.35 -8.69
C LYS A 155 -8.45 21.07 -8.65
N ARG A 156 -8.88 20.00 -9.35
CA ARG A 156 -8.10 18.77 -9.46
C ARG A 156 -6.77 19.01 -10.16
N ASN A 157 -6.77 19.73 -11.26
CA ASN A 157 -5.55 20.09 -12.00
C ASN A 157 -4.60 20.95 -11.17
N LEU A 158 -5.13 21.95 -10.46
CA LEU A 158 -4.33 22.79 -9.57
C LEU A 158 -3.68 21.95 -8.45
N ILE A 159 -4.45 21.09 -7.79
CA ILE A 159 -3.95 20.22 -6.72
C ILE A 159 -2.90 19.24 -7.27
N ALA A 160 -3.12 18.64 -8.43
CA ALA A 160 -2.15 17.74 -9.05
C ALA A 160 -0.83 18.46 -9.36
N HIS A 161 -0.92 19.64 -9.94
CA HIS A 161 0.24 20.48 -10.26
C HIS A 161 1.04 20.91 -9.02
N MET A 162 0.36 21.25 -7.94
CA MET A 162 1.01 21.61 -6.67
C MET A 162 1.56 20.41 -5.91
N LYS A 163 1.04 19.22 -6.14
CA LYS A 163 1.36 18.02 -5.37
C LYS A 163 2.56 17.25 -5.91
N LEU A 164 2.76 17.28 -7.20
CA LEU A 164 3.87 16.61 -7.87
C LEU A 164 4.80 17.68 -8.47
N ILE A 165 5.98 17.80 -7.90
CA ILE A 165 7.01 18.75 -8.35
C ILE A 165 7.96 18.02 -9.28
N PRO A 166 8.07 18.44 -10.57
CA PRO A 166 9.02 17.87 -11.52
C PRO A 166 10.45 18.31 -11.22
N ILE A 167 11.40 17.43 -11.47
CA ILE A 167 12.85 17.73 -11.46
C ILE A 167 13.31 17.74 -12.93
N HIS A 168 13.42 18.93 -13.50
CA HIS A 168 13.70 19.13 -14.94
C HIS A 168 14.96 18.43 -15.41
N ASP A 169 16.05 18.46 -14.65
CA ASP A 169 17.31 17.78 -14.96
C ASP A 169 17.18 16.26 -15.14
N LEU A 170 16.12 15.67 -14.58
CA LEU A 170 15.83 14.24 -14.70
C LEU A 170 14.81 13.93 -15.80
N ILE A 171 14.19 14.95 -16.40
CA ILE A 171 13.11 14.82 -17.38
C ILE A 171 13.54 15.28 -18.76
N ASP A 172 14.19 16.44 -18.83
CA ASP A 172 14.44 17.12 -20.10
C ASP A 172 15.33 16.28 -21.03
N GLY A 173 14.83 16.06 -22.25
CA GLY A 173 15.50 15.27 -23.29
C GLY A 173 15.56 13.77 -23.05
N LYS A 174 14.85 13.23 -22.03
CA LYS A 174 14.87 11.80 -21.68
C LYS A 174 13.55 11.10 -21.98
N LYS A 175 13.63 9.83 -22.35
CA LYS A 175 12.50 8.93 -22.46
C LYS A 175 12.28 8.28 -21.10
N LEU A 176 11.21 8.65 -20.42
CA LEU A 176 10.85 8.13 -19.11
C LEU A 176 9.74 7.09 -19.23
N LEU A 177 9.92 5.94 -18.59
CA LEU A 177 8.82 5.02 -18.33
C LEU A 177 8.24 5.34 -16.95
N LEU A 178 7.01 5.83 -16.92
CA LEU A 178 6.28 6.09 -15.68
C LEU A 178 5.42 4.89 -15.33
N ILE A 179 5.54 4.41 -14.10
CA ILE A 179 4.76 3.31 -13.56
C ILE A 179 3.87 3.83 -12.43
N ASP A 180 2.59 3.50 -12.51
CA ASP A 180 1.62 3.79 -11.47
C ASP A 180 0.92 2.50 -11.00
N ASP A 181 0.19 2.56 -9.90
CA ASP A 181 -0.54 1.43 -9.32
C ASP A 181 -1.87 1.14 -10.03
N SER A 182 -2.44 2.15 -10.67
CA SER A 182 -3.77 2.06 -11.28
C SER A 182 -3.96 3.04 -12.44
N ILE A 183 -4.83 2.66 -13.37
CA ILE A 183 -5.26 3.54 -14.45
C ILE A 183 -6.50 4.29 -13.98
N VAL A 184 -6.33 5.58 -13.72
CA VAL A 184 -7.45 6.50 -13.46
C VAL A 184 -7.66 7.31 -14.72
N ILE A 185 -8.90 7.33 -15.24
CA ILE A 185 -9.24 8.15 -16.42
C ILE A 185 -9.07 9.62 -16.03
N SER A 186 -7.90 10.16 -16.28
CA SER A 186 -7.69 11.60 -16.36
C SER A 186 -7.78 11.98 -17.84
N ARG A 187 -8.69 12.87 -18.20
CA ARG A 187 -8.57 13.54 -19.48
C ARG A 187 -7.35 14.47 -19.36
N SER A 188 -6.23 14.04 -19.92
CA SER A 188 -5.17 14.93 -20.31
C SER A 188 -5.61 15.63 -21.60
N GLU A 189 -5.94 16.90 -21.53
CA GLU A 189 -5.84 17.79 -22.67
C GLU A 189 -4.43 18.34 -22.75
#